data_27ac024673b498ed2d397a6848c32bae
#
_entry.id   27ac024673b498ed2d397a6848c32bae
#
_cell.length_a   1.000
_cell.length_b   1.000
_cell.length_c   1.000
_cell.angle_alpha   90.00
_cell.angle_beta   90.00
_cell.angle_gamma   90.00
#
_symmetry.space_group_name_H-M   'P 1'
#
loop_
_entity.id
_entity.type
_entity.pdbx_description
1 polymer ?
#
loop_
_entity_poly.entity_id
_entity_poly.type
_entity_poly.pdbx_seq_one_letter_code
_entity_poly.pdbx_strand_id
1 'polypeptide(L)'
;MPSRPTRVRYRVVGFMLALGAVTYLDRACIATLSPDIRRDLGLSKDQMSWIYSAFAIAYAAFEIPTAWWADRMGTRRVLTRIVAWWSAFTIATGAAWSFGSMLVIRFLFGAGEAGAWPGMARTFSRWIPRSERGTVQGIFFAAAHVTGGLTPMIALAVAGLCGWRWTFVIFGVPGIVWAIAWHRWFRDDPEQHAAVSPAELAKIVAGREQSSGQHEGWAYWRQLLRHRRPAH
;
A
#
# COMPACT_ATOMS: atom_id res chain seq x y z
N MET A 1 18.03 5.57 35.86
CA MET A 1 16.89 4.64 35.76
C MET A 1 16.68 4.28 34.29
N PRO A 2 16.57 3.01 33.91
CA PRO A 2 16.24 2.68 32.52
C PRO A 2 14.87 3.24 32.18
N SER A 3 14.81 4.08 31.14
CA SER A 3 13.54 4.65 30.66
C SER A 3 12.62 3.52 30.21
N ARG A 4 11.35 3.58 30.56
CA ARG A 4 10.35 2.60 30.06
C ARG A 4 10.31 2.68 28.53
N PRO A 5 10.23 1.53 27.83
CA PRO A 5 10.15 1.54 26.37
C PRO A 5 8.85 2.23 25.92
N THR A 6 9.00 3.19 25.02
CA THR A 6 7.84 3.80 24.35
C THR A 6 7.21 2.80 23.39
N ARG A 7 6.04 3.11 22.81
CA ARG A 7 5.30 2.24 21.89
C ARG A 7 5.11 2.89 20.52
N VAL A 8 6.11 3.66 20.08
CA VAL A 8 6.05 4.41 18.82
C VAL A 8 5.93 3.48 17.61
N ARG A 9 6.60 2.31 17.66
CA ARG A 9 6.50 1.30 16.60
C ARG A 9 5.05 0.84 16.33
N TYR A 10 4.19 0.79 17.35
CA TYR A 10 2.79 0.40 17.14
C TYR A 10 1.96 1.52 16.50
N ARG A 11 2.36 2.79 16.64
CA ARG A 11 1.76 3.87 15.84
C ARG A 11 2.13 3.72 14.36
N VAL A 12 3.37 3.29 14.05
CA VAL A 12 3.76 2.95 12.68
C VAL A 12 2.89 1.81 12.14
N VAL A 13 2.65 0.77 12.95
CA VAL A 13 1.72 -0.31 12.58
C VAL A 13 0.32 0.24 12.30
N GLY A 14 -0.20 1.13 13.14
CA GLY A 14 -1.50 1.79 12.92
C GLY A 14 -1.57 2.54 11.59
N PHE A 15 -0.52 3.28 11.22
CA PHE A 15 -0.43 3.91 9.90
C PHE A 15 -0.46 2.89 8.75
N MET A 16 0.24 1.76 8.90
CA MET A 16 0.25 0.71 7.88
C MET A 16 -1.11 0.02 7.78
N LEU A 17 -1.79 -0.23 8.91
CA LEU A 17 -3.15 -0.78 8.93
C LEU A 17 -4.13 0.15 8.21
N ALA A 18 -4.07 1.45 8.50
CA ALA A 18 -4.88 2.45 7.83
C ALA A 18 -4.59 2.50 6.31
N LEU A 19 -3.30 2.42 5.93
CA LEU A 19 -2.91 2.37 4.53
C LEU A 19 -3.46 1.13 3.82
N GLY A 20 -3.32 -0.05 4.44
CA GLY A 20 -3.88 -1.30 3.91
C GLY A 20 -5.41 -1.22 3.75
N ALA A 21 -6.10 -0.61 4.72
CA ALA A 21 -7.55 -0.40 4.64
C ALA A 21 -7.92 0.50 3.46
N VAL A 22 -7.25 1.65 3.28
CA VAL A 22 -7.49 2.55 2.13
C VAL A 22 -7.22 1.84 0.81
N THR A 23 -6.13 1.08 0.70
CA THR A 23 -5.80 0.32 -0.52
C THR A 23 -6.91 -0.65 -0.92
N TYR A 24 -7.42 -1.44 0.03
CA TYR A 24 -8.49 -2.40 -0.26
C TYR A 24 -9.84 -1.72 -0.54
N LEU A 25 -10.12 -0.62 0.16
CA LEU A 25 -11.31 0.17 -0.08
C LEU A 25 -11.34 0.71 -1.52
N ASP A 26 -10.26 1.28 -2.00
CA ASP A 26 -10.15 1.83 -3.35
C ASP A 26 -10.26 0.74 -4.43
N ARG A 27 -9.62 -0.41 -4.22
CA ARG A 27 -9.66 -1.54 -5.16
C ARG A 27 -11.03 -2.19 -5.26
N ALA A 28 -11.72 -2.40 -4.13
CA ALA A 28 -13.02 -3.05 -4.13
C ALA A 28 -14.15 -2.12 -4.58
N CYS A 29 -14.00 -0.80 -4.38
CA CYS A 29 -15.02 0.19 -4.73
C CYS A 29 -15.40 0.15 -6.22
N ILE A 30 -14.42 0.12 -7.14
CA ILE A 30 -14.72 0.13 -8.58
C ILE A 30 -15.43 -1.15 -9.03
N ALA A 31 -15.06 -2.30 -8.46
CA ALA A 31 -15.72 -3.56 -8.78
C ALA A 31 -17.18 -3.54 -8.32
N THR A 32 -17.42 -3.04 -7.11
CA THR A 32 -18.74 -2.91 -6.51
C THR A 32 -19.64 -1.96 -7.29
N LEU A 33 -19.13 -0.80 -7.71
CA LEU A 33 -19.88 0.24 -8.41
C LEU A 33 -19.86 0.10 -9.94
N SER A 34 -19.25 -0.98 -10.45
CA SER A 34 -19.17 -1.26 -11.89
C SER A 34 -20.53 -1.22 -12.61
N PRO A 35 -21.65 -1.73 -12.08
CA PRO A 35 -22.95 -1.64 -12.75
C PRO A 35 -23.41 -0.19 -12.95
N ASP A 36 -23.21 0.67 -11.93
CA ASP A 36 -23.64 2.06 -12.01
C ASP A 36 -22.75 2.88 -12.94
N ILE A 37 -21.43 2.67 -12.88
CA ILE A 37 -20.44 3.28 -13.80
C ILE A 37 -20.77 2.92 -15.24
N ARG A 38 -21.03 1.63 -15.52
CA ARG A 38 -21.38 1.16 -16.86
C ARG A 38 -22.67 1.76 -17.39
N ARG A 39 -23.67 1.87 -16.53
CA ARG A 39 -24.96 2.46 -16.90
C ARG A 39 -24.82 3.95 -17.24
N ASP A 40 -24.09 4.68 -16.40
CA ASP A 40 -23.92 6.13 -16.53
C ASP A 40 -23.03 6.53 -17.72
N LEU A 41 -21.95 5.78 -17.97
CA LEU A 41 -21.02 6.05 -19.06
C LEU A 41 -21.30 5.26 -20.35
N GLY A 42 -22.36 4.46 -20.40
CA GLY A 42 -22.72 3.66 -21.56
C GLY A 42 -21.68 2.57 -21.90
N LEU A 43 -20.96 2.01 -20.91
CA LEU A 43 -19.86 1.08 -21.15
C LEU A 43 -20.33 -0.37 -21.33
N SER A 44 -19.74 -1.07 -22.29
CA SER A 44 -19.89 -2.51 -22.44
C SER A 44 -19.17 -3.28 -21.33
N LYS A 45 -19.47 -4.58 -21.19
CA LYS A 45 -18.70 -5.47 -20.27
C LYS A 45 -17.23 -5.54 -20.67
N ASP A 46 -16.93 -5.61 -21.97
CA ASP A 46 -15.57 -5.70 -22.50
C ASP A 46 -14.77 -4.43 -22.21
N GLN A 47 -15.41 -3.26 -22.39
CA GLN A 47 -14.77 -1.99 -22.04
C GLN A 47 -14.43 -1.91 -20.54
N MET A 48 -15.32 -2.40 -19.67
CA MET A 48 -15.02 -2.46 -18.24
C MET A 48 -13.89 -3.43 -17.92
N SER A 49 -13.80 -4.56 -18.62
CA SER A 49 -12.67 -5.49 -18.50
C SER A 49 -11.33 -4.85 -18.91
N TRP A 50 -11.32 -4.05 -19.99
CA TRP A 50 -10.13 -3.28 -20.37
C TRP A 50 -9.70 -2.26 -19.32
N ILE A 51 -10.66 -1.62 -18.65
CA ILE A 51 -10.40 -0.68 -17.55
C ILE A 51 -9.71 -1.40 -16.38
N TYR A 52 -10.15 -2.60 -16.01
CA TYR A 52 -9.47 -3.43 -15.00
C TYR A 52 -8.09 -3.88 -15.46
N SER A 53 -7.96 -4.28 -16.72
CA SER A 53 -6.68 -4.69 -17.29
C SER A 53 -5.67 -3.55 -17.34
N ALA A 54 -6.10 -2.34 -17.67
CA ALA A 54 -5.25 -1.15 -17.67
C ALA A 54 -4.62 -0.89 -16.29
N PHE A 55 -5.40 -1.04 -15.22
CA PHE A 55 -4.88 -0.98 -13.86
C PHE A 55 -3.83 -2.07 -13.60
N ALA A 56 -4.16 -3.33 -13.92
CA ALA A 56 -3.28 -4.47 -13.64
C ALA A 56 -1.95 -4.38 -14.41
N ILE A 57 -2.00 -4.00 -15.68
CA ILE A 57 -0.82 -3.81 -16.53
C ILE A 57 0.07 -2.68 -15.99
N ALA A 58 -0.53 -1.54 -15.67
CA ALA A 58 0.20 -0.41 -15.11
C ALA A 58 0.84 -0.78 -13.77
N TYR A 59 0.08 -1.41 -12.87
CA TYR A 59 0.57 -1.86 -11.57
C TYR A 59 1.79 -2.77 -11.72
N ALA A 60 1.68 -3.83 -12.54
CA ALA A 60 2.78 -4.77 -12.77
C ALA A 60 4.02 -4.11 -13.41
N ALA A 61 3.82 -3.19 -14.36
CA ALA A 61 4.92 -2.51 -15.04
C ALA A 61 5.69 -1.55 -14.12
N PHE A 62 4.99 -0.89 -13.20
CA PHE A 62 5.58 0.12 -12.32
C PHE A 62 5.99 -0.41 -10.93
N GLU A 63 5.67 -1.64 -10.56
CA GLU A 63 5.98 -2.19 -9.24
C GLU A 63 7.50 -2.26 -8.99
N ILE A 64 8.27 -2.82 -9.91
CA ILE A 64 9.73 -2.94 -9.78
C ILE A 64 10.42 -1.57 -9.82
N PRO A 65 10.14 -0.67 -10.78
CA PRO A 65 10.73 0.67 -10.80
C PRO A 65 10.44 1.46 -9.53
N THR A 66 9.22 1.37 -9.00
CA THR A 66 8.83 2.10 -7.79
C THR A 66 9.47 1.52 -6.53
N ALA A 67 9.61 0.19 -6.43
CA ALA A 67 10.33 -0.46 -5.35
C ALA A 67 11.81 -0.02 -5.32
N TRP A 68 12.48 -0.02 -6.46
CA TRP A 68 13.85 0.48 -6.58
C TRP A 68 13.99 1.96 -6.19
N TRP A 69 13.01 2.78 -6.57
CA TRP A 69 12.97 4.18 -6.16
C TRP A 69 12.79 4.34 -4.65
N ALA A 70 11.93 3.52 -4.02
CA ALA A 70 11.74 3.51 -2.57
C ALA A 70 13.03 3.16 -1.81
N ASP A 71 13.87 2.30 -2.38
CA ASP A 71 15.15 1.93 -1.77
C ASP A 71 16.14 3.09 -1.72
N ARG A 72 16.11 3.99 -2.68
CA ARG A 72 17.03 5.14 -2.76
C ARG A 72 16.54 6.38 -2.02
N MET A 73 15.24 6.68 -2.09
CA MET A 73 14.70 7.95 -1.59
C MET A 73 14.11 7.86 -0.17
N GLY A 74 14.02 6.66 0.40
CA GLY A 74 13.38 6.41 1.69
C GLY A 74 11.86 6.26 1.60
N THR A 75 11.33 5.47 2.53
CA THR A 75 9.92 5.06 2.56
C THR A 75 8.99 6.23 2.85
N ARG A 76 9.43 7.18 3.68
CA ARG A 76 8.63 8.38 4.02
C ARG A 76 8.20 9.15 2.78
N ARG A 77 9.16 9.53 1.92
CA ARG A 77 8.89 10.33 0.73
C ARG A 77 8.14 9.55 -0.32
N VAL A 78 8.53 8.30 -0.53
CA VAL A 78 7.97 7.47 -1.60
C VAL A 78 6.53 7.08 -1.29
N LEU A 79 6.22 6.57 -0.08
CA LEU A 79 4.83 6.26 0.28
C LEU A 79 3.94 7.50 0.30
N THR A 80 4.45 8.66 0.76
CA THR A 80 3.67 9.91 0.67
C THR A 80 3.25 10.20 -0.77
N ARG A 81 4.18 10.11 -1.74
CA ARG A 81 3.90 10.38 -3.16
C ARG A 81 2.97 9.34 -3.76
N ILE A 82 3.24 8.07 -3.49
CA ILE A 82 2.42 6.94 -3.95
C ILE A 82 0.96 7.16 -3.50
N VAL A 83 0.74 7.35 -2.19
CA VAL A 83 -0.60 7.48 -1.63
C VAL A 83 -1.30 8.75 -2.12
N ALA A 84 -0.61 9.89 -2.14
CA ALA A 84 -1.18 11.13 -2.66
C ALA A 84 -1.56 11.02 -4.15
N TRP A 85 -0.72 10.37 -4.95
CA TRP A 85 -0.97 10.14 -6.37
C TRP A 85 -2.19 9.26 -6.58
N TRP A 86 -2.21 8.06 -6.02
CA TRP A 86 -3.35 7.17 -6.25
C TRP A 86 -4.65 7.75 -5.70
N SER A 87 -4.62 8.43 -4.53
CA SER A 87 -5.81 9.07 -3.97
C SER A 87 -6.35 10.18 -4.88
N ALA A 88 -5.47 10.95 -5.53
CA ALA A 88 -5.88 11.92 -6.54
C ALA A 88 -6.58 11.22 -7.72
N PHE A 89 -6.08 10.06 -8.17
CA PHE A 89 -6.73 9.29 -9.24
C PHE A 89 -7.96 8.50 -8.78
N THR A 90 -8.08 8.16 -7.49
CA THR A 90 -9.36 7.73 -6.90
C THR A 90 -10.39 8.83 -7.04
N ILE A 91 -10.09 10.05 -6.63
CA ILE A 91 -10.97 11.21 -6.78
C ILE A 91 -11.28 11.47 -8.25
N ALA A 92 -10.27 11.45 -9.12
CA ALA A 92 -10.42 11.65 -10.57
C ALA A 92 -11.34 10.59 -11.22
N THR A 93 -11.42 9.38 -10.66
CA THR A 93 -12.38 8.37 -11.12
C THR A 93 -13.82 8.88 -11.07
N GLY A 94 -14.18 9.62 -10.02
CA GLY A 94 -15.50 10.28 -9.92
C GLY A 94 -15.76 11.33 -11.00
N ALA A 95 -14.73 11.89 -11.60
CA ALA A 95 -14.82 12.88 -12.68
C ALA A 95 -14.74 12.26 -14.08
N ALA A 96 -14.67 10.94 -14.22
CA ALA A 96 -14.61 10.27 -15.52
C ALA A 96 -15.92 10.47 -16.30
N TRP A 97 -15.79 10.72 -17.64
CA TRP A 97 -16.93 11.04 -18.53
C TRP A 97 -17.02 10.13 -19.77
N SER A 98 -16.05 9.25 -19.98
CA SER A 98 -16.00 8.35 -21.12
C SER A 98 -15.15 7.11 -20.84
N PHE A 99 -15.22 6.11 -21.70
CA PHE A 99 -14.31 4.95 -21.66
C PHE A 99 -12.83 5.36 -21.66
N GLY A 100 -12.43 6.27 -22.55
CA GLY A 100 -11.05 6.72 -22.64
C GLY A 100 -10.55 7.42 -21.39
N SER A 101 -11.36 8.32 -20.81
CA SER A 101 -11.02 9.00 -19.54
C SER A 101 -10.87 8.00 -18.38
N MET A 102 -11.79 7.03 -18.28
CA MET A 102 -11.73 6.01 -17.24
C MET A 102 -10.51 5.09 -17.41
N LEU A 103 -10.18 4.71 -18.64
CA LEU A 103 -9.02 3.88 -18.98
C LEU A 103 -7.72 4.55 -18.54
N VAL A 104 -7.53 5.84 -18.92
CA VAL A 104 -6.35 6.62 -18.55
C VAL A 104 -6.25 6.81 -17.05
N ILE A 105 -7.35 7.18 -16.40
CA ILE A 105 -7.39 7.37 -14.95
C ILE A 105 -7.00 6.08 -14.23
N ARG A 106 -7.51 4.92 -14.66
CA ARG A 106 -7.19 3.63 -14.04
C ARG A 106 -5.78 3.15 -14.32
N PHE A 107 -5.24 3.45 -15.49
CA PHE A 107 -3.84 3.19 -15.78
C PHE A 107 -2.93 4.02 -14.84
N LEU A 108 -3.18 5.32 -14.73
CA LEU A 108 -2.40 6.21 -13.86
C LEU A 108 -2.59 5.89 -12.37
N PHE A 109 -3.78 5.46 -11.97
CA PHE A 109 -4.04 4.93 -10.64
C PHE A 109 -3.16 3.71 -10.35
N GLY A 110 -3.14 2.72 -11.25
CA GLY A 110 -2.31 1.52 -11.11
C GLY A 110 -0.81 1.81 -11.05
N ALA A 111 -0.33 2.69 -11.93
CA ALA A 111 1.06 3.15 -11.93
C ALA A 111 1.43 3.85 -10.60
N GLY A 112 0.51 4.62 -10.04
CA GLY A 112 0.71 5.34 -8.78
C GLY A 112 0.66 4.43 -7.55
N GLU A 113 -0.20 3.42 -7.54
CA GLU A 113 -0.34 2.49 -6.42
C GLU A 113 0.80 1.46 -6.36
N ALA A 114 1.45 1.20 -7.51
CA ALA A 114 2.57 0.30 -7.60
C ALA A 114 3.68 0.67 -6.60
N GLY A 115 4.25 -0.31 -5.93
CA GLY A 115 5.30 -0.11 -4.93
C GLY A 115 4.80 0.18 -3.51
N ALA A 116 3.48 0.29 -3.28
CA ALA A 116 2.94 0.45 -1.93
C ALA A 116 3.29 -0.75 -1.03
N TRP A 117 3.13 -1.96 -1.54
CA TRP A 117 3.44 -3.19 -0.79
C TRP A 117 4.91 -3.32 -0.43
N PRO A 118 5.88 -3.17 -1.34
CA PRO A 118 7.30 -3.12 -1.00
C PRO A 118 7.64 -2.04 0.01
N GLY A 119 7.03 -0.85 -0.12
CA GLY A 119 7.20 0.24 0.83
C GLY A 119 6.71 -0.09 2.24
N MET A 120 5.56 -0.75 2.36
CA MET A 120 5.03 -1.23 3.66
C MET A 120 5.93 -2.32 4.25
N ALA A 121 6.35 -3.31 3.46
CA ALA A 121 7.25 -4.37 3.89
C ALA A 121 8.58 -3.81 4.40
N ARG A 122 9.15 -2.81 3.69
CA ARG A 122 10.36 -2.10 4.13
C ARG A 122 10.13 -1.35 5.45
N THR A 123 8.99 -0.69 5.62
CA THR A 123 8.64 -0.02 6.88
C THR A 123 8.61 -1.02 8.03
N PHE A 124 7.95 -2.17 7.87
CA PHE A 124 7.93 -3.22 8.88
C PHE A 124 9.33 -3.76 9.19
N SER A 125 10.17 -3.96 8.17
CA SER A 125 11.54 -4.46 8.38
C SER A 125 12.41 -3.50 9.17
N ARG A 126 12.16 -2.19 9.07
CA ARG A 126 12.94 -1.16 9.77
C ARG A 126 12.42 -0.84 11.18
N TRP A 127 11.10 -0.87 11.39
CA TRP A 127 10.48 -0.41 12.61
C TRP A 127 10.05 -1.54 13.56
N ILE A 128 9.86 -2.75 13.05
CA ILE A 128 9.33 -3.86 13.84
C ILE A 128 10.43 -4.89 14.12
N PRO A 129 10.68 -5.23 15.40
CA PRO A 129 11.59 -6.31 15.79
C PRO A 129 11.23 -7.63 15.09
N ARG A 130 12.22 -8.43 14.74
CA ARG A 130 12.01 -9.71 14.02
C ARG A 130 11.01 -10.62 14.71
N SER A 131 11.04 -10.67 16.04
CA SER A 131 10.14 -11.49 16.86
C SER A 131 8.66 -11.08 16.75
N GLU A 132 8.37 -9.82 16.39
CA GLU A 132 7.00 -9.28 16.30
C GLU A 132 6.50 -9.18 14.83
N ARG A 133 7.38 -9.31 13.82
CA ARG A 133 7.03 -9.08 12.40
C ARG A 133 5.94 -10.01 11.89
N GLY A 134 6.00 -11.30 12.22
CA GLY A 134 4.98 -12.26 11.79
C GLY A 134 3.59 -11.91 12.30
N THR A 135 3.49 -11.59 13.58
CA THR A 135 2.22 -11.15 14.22
C THR A 135 1.71 -9.86 13.60
N VAL A 136 2.58 -8.85 13.42
CA VAL A 136 2.20 -7.56 12.84
C VAL A 136 1.72 -7.72 11.40
N GLN A 137 2.41 -8.54 10.59
CA GLN A 137 1.99 -8.82 9.22
C GLN A 137 0.66 -9.59 9.19
N GLY A 138 0.47 -10.56 10.08
CA GLY A 138 -0.79 -11.29 10.21
C GLY A 138 -1.97 -10.36 10.52
N ILE A 139 -1.81 -9.45 11.50
CA ILE A 139 -2.81 -8.44 11.84
C ILE A 139 -3.06 -7.50 10.65
N PHE A 140 -1.99 -7.08 9.95
CA PHE A 140 -2.09 -6.22 8.79
C PHE A 140 -2.93 -6.87 7.67
N PHE A 141 -2.63 -8.11 7.29
CA PHE A 141 -3.39 -8.82 6.27
C PHE A 141 -4.83 -9.08 6.71
N ALA A 142 -5.06 -9.47 7.96
CA ALA A 142 -6.41 -9.66 8.49
C ALA A 142 -7.24 -8.36 8.39
N ALA A 143 -6.70 -7.23 8.85
CA ALA A 143 -7.38 -5.94 8.77
C ALA A 143 -7.66 -5.51 7.33
N ALA A 144 -6.71 -5.70 6.42
CA ALA A 144 -6.86 -5.38 5.01
C ALA A 144 -7.97 -6.22 4.35
N HIS A 145 -8.02 -7.53 4.61
CA HIS A 145 -9.08 -8.40 4.07
C HIS A 145 -10.46 -8.11 4.68
N VAL A 146 -10.53 -7.83 5.99
CA VAL A 146 -11.78 -7.41 6.64
C VAL A 146 -12.30 -6.12 5.98
N THR A 147 -11.43 -5.14 5.76
CA THR A 147 -11.81 -3.90 5.06
C THR A 147 -12.29 -4.21 3.64
N GLY A 148 -11.58 -5.04 2.89
CA GLY A 148 -11.99 -5.47 1.54
C GLY A 148 -13.35 -6.13 1.52
N GLY A 149 -13.65 -6.98 2.49
CA GLY A 149 -14.96 -7.64 2.64
C GLY A 149 -16.10 -6.68 3.01
N LEU A 150 -15.80 -5.64 3.80
CA LEU A 150 -16.78 -4.62 4.19
C LEU A 150 -16.98 -3.53 3.12
N THR A 151 -16.01 -3.33 2.24
CA THR A 151 -16.05 -2.27 1.23
C THR A 151 -17.29 -2.30 0.35
N PRO A 152 -17.79 -3.45 -0.17
CA PRO A 152 -18.99 -3.45 -0.99
C PRO A 152 -20.20 -2.85 -0.26
N MET A 153 -20.41 -3.20 1.00
CA MET A 153 -21.50 -2.67 1.81
C MET A 153 -21.37 -1.16 2.02
N ILE A 154 -20.17 -0.69 2.36
CA ILE A 154 -19.90 0.74 2.59
C ILE A 154 -20.03 1.52 1.28
N ALA A 155 -19.49 1.00 0.17
CA ALA A 155 -19.54 1.66 -1.14
C ALA A 155 -20.96 1.79 -1.66
N LEU A 156 -21.80 0.73 -1.53
CA LEU A 156 -23.20 0.78 -1.94
C LEU A 156 -24.02 1.73 -1.06
N ALA A 157 -23.78 1.76 0.26
CA ALA A 157 -24.47 2.67 1.16
C ALA A 157 -24.15 4.13 0.81
N VAL A 158 -22.87 4.46 0.60
CA VAL A 158 -22.44 5.82 0.21
C VAL A 158 -22.96 6.18 -1.17
N ALA A 159 -22.88 5.27 -2.14
CA ALA A 159 -23.37 5.50 -3.50
C ALA A 159 -24.90 5.69 -3.54
N GLY A 160 -25.64 5.02 -2.67
CA GLY A 160 -27.10 5.23 -2.52
C GLY A 160 -27.45 6.62 -2.01
N LEU A 161 -26.56 7.27 -1.26
CA LEU A 161 -26.78 8.63 -0.73
C LEU A 161 -26.34 9.73 -1.70
N CYS A 162 -25.19 9.56 -2.36
CA CYS A 162 -24.60 10.66 -3.15
C CYS A 162 -24.14 10.25 -4.56
N GLY A 163 -24.43 9.03 -4.98
CA GLY A 163 -24.03 8.49 -6.28
C GLY A 163 -22.58 8.00 -6.33
N TRP A 164 -22.28 7.19 -7.36
CA TRP A 164 -20.96 6.56 -7.51
C TRP A 164 -19.82 7.57 -7.66
N ARG A 165 -20.04 8.71 -8.30
CA ARG A 165 -19.03 9.75 -8.52
C ARG A 165 -18.49 10.32 -7.21
N TRP A 166 -19.40 10.72 -6.32
CA TRP A 166 -19.04 11.26 -5.00
C TRP A 166 -18.47 10.19 -4.08
N THR A 167 -18.86 8.92 -4.26
CA THR A 167 -18.24 7.81 -3.50
C THR A 167 -16.74 7.76 -3.73
N PHE A 168 -16.27 7.90 -4.98
CA PHE A 168 -14.83 7.95 -5.26
C PHE A 168 -14.14 9.18 -4.67
N VAL A 169 -14.81 10.33 -4.67
CA VAL A 169 -14.28 11.54 -4.02
C VAL A 169 -14.13 11.31 -2.51
N ILE A 170 -15.17 10.80 -1.86
CA ILE A 170 -15.18 10.52 -0.42
C ILE A 170 -14.08 9.50 -0.06
N PHE A 171 -13.91 8.46 -0.86
CA PHE A 171 -12.93 7.40 -0.60
C PHE A 171 -11.47 7.84 -0.87
N GLY A 172 -11.25 8.76 -1.79
CA GLY A 172 -9.91 9.29 -2.05
C GLY A 172 -9.40 10.26 -0.96
N VAL A 173 -10.30 10.97 -0.25
CA VAL A 173 -9.91 11.93 0.80
C VAL A 173 -9.11 11.28 1.94
N PRO A 174 -9.50 10.12 2.52
CA PRO A 174 -8.73 9.47 3.57
C PRO A 174 -7.27 9.21 3.21
N GLY A 175 -6.97 8.85 1.95
CA GLY A 175 -5.61 8.64 1.49
C GLY A 175 -4.80 9.94 1.45
N ILE A 176 -5.38 11.06 1.03
CA ILE A 176 -4.72 12.38 1.08
C ILE A 176 -4.41 12.76 2.55
N VAL A 177 -5.38 12.58 3.45
CA VAL A 177 -5.19 12.85 4.89
C VAL A 177 -4.08 11.96 5.45
N TRP A 178 -4.09 10.68 5.09
CA TRP A 178 -3.03 9.74 5.48
C TRP A 178 -1.66 10.19 4.98
N ALA A 179 -1.54 10.57 3.71
CA ALA A 179 -0.28 11.01 3.11
C ALA A 179 0.32 12.24 3.83
N ILE A 180 -0.53 13.21 4.17
CA ILE A 180 -0.13 14.41 4.93
C ILE A 180 0.34 14.03 6.34
N ALA A 181 -0.45 13.23 7.06
CA ALA A 181 -0.15 12.80 8.41
C ALA A 181 1.15 11.97 8.46
N TRP A 182 1.30 11.01 7.53
CA TRP A 182 2.50 10.22 7.37
C TRP A 182 3.73 11.07 7.09
N HIS A 183 3.65 11.97 6.13
CA HIS A 183 4.78 12.83 5.75
C HIS A 183 5.25 13.70 6.93
N ARG A 184 4.34 14.22 7.74
CA ARG A 184 4.68 15.07 8.88
C ARG A 184 5.27 14.29 10.04
N TRP A 185 4.72 13.13 10.34
CA TRP A 185 5.03 12.39 11.56
C TRP A 185 6.12 11.33 11.36
N PHE A 186 6.10 10.55 10.28
CA PHE A 186 6.99 9.42 10.10
C PHE A 186 8.44 9.84 9.82
N ARG A 187 9.38 9.01 10.26
CA ARG A 187 10.81 9.06 9.93
C ARG A 187 11.25 7.70 9.44
N ASP A 188 12.16 7.66 8.45
CA ASP A 188 12.63 6.41 7.86
C ASP A 188 13.40 5.55 8.87
N ASP A 189 14.20 6.21 9.70
CA ASP A 189 14.99 5.56 10.74
C ASP A 189 14.42 5.86 12.13
N PRO A 190 14.16 4.83 12.97
CA PRO A 190 13.68 5.01 14.33
C PRO A 190 14.62 5.90 15.19
N GLU A 191 15.92 5.89 14.87
CA GLU A 191 16.97 6.70 15.52
C GLU A 191 16.69 8.20 15.37
N GLN A 192 16.07 8.61 14.28
CA GLN A 192 15.75 10.01 13.97
C GLN A 192 14.39 10.46 14.52
N HIS A 193 13.65 9.56 15.16
CA HIS A 193 12.30 9.88 15.63
C HIS A 193 12.33 10.29 17.11
N ALA A 194 12.12 11.59 17.39
CA ALA A 194 12.24 12.19 18.71
C ALA A 194 11.40 11.52 19.83
N ALA A 195 10.31 10.83 19.48
CA ALA A 195 9.44 10.16 20.45
C ALA A 195 9.88 8.72 20.79
N VAL A 196 10.91 8.18 20.13
CA VAL A 196 11.42 6.82 20.38
C VAL A 196 12.37 6.87 21.58
N SER A 197 12.07 6.12 22.63
CA SER A 197 12.96 6.01 23.79
C SER A 197 14.19 5.13 23.48
N PRO A 198 15.33 5.34 24.18
CA PRO A 198 16.50 4.49 24.02
C PRO A 198 16.22 2.99 24.23
N ALA A 199 15.29 2.66 25.17
CA ALA A 199 14.90 1.28 25.42
C ALA A 199 14.08 0.66 24.27
N GLU A 200 13.21 1.42 23.61
CA GLU A 200 12.50 0.95 22.42
C GLU A 200 13.44 0.83 21.23
N LEU A 201 14.34 1.80 21.06
CA LEU A 201 15.35 1.78 20.02
C LEU A 201 16.24 0.54 20.10
N ALA A 202 16.77 0.24 21.28
CA ALA A 202 17.57 -0.95 21.51
C ALA A 202 16.84 -2.24 21.11
N LYS A 203 15.53 -2.34 21.41
CA LYS A 203 14.69 -3.48 21.04
C LYS A 203 14.53 -3.60 19.50
N ILE A 204 14.37 -2.48 18.79
CA ILE A 204 14.23 -2.45 17.34
C ILE A 204 15.55 -2.85 16.67
N VAL A 205 16.68 -2.27 17.11
CA VAL A 205 18.02 -2.49 16.53
C VAL A 205 18.49 -3.92 16.75
N ALA A 206 18.36 -4.48 17.96
CA ALA A 206 18.71 -5.87 18.24
C ALA A 206 18.03 -6.87 17.29
N GLY A 207 16.80 -6.57 16.86
CA GLY A 207 16.07 -7.36 15.86
C GLY A 207 16.57 -7.19 14.42
N ARG A 208 17.36 -6.14 14.11
CA ARG A 208 17.91 -5.89 12.76
C ARG A 208 19.25 -6.59 12.55
N GLU A 209 20.15 -6.54 13.52
CA GLU A 209 21.51 -7.09 13.42
C GLU A 209 21.52 -8.59 13.12
N GLN A 210 20.53 -9.33 13.63
CA GLN A 210 20.33 -10.73 13.29
C GLN A 210 19.96 -10.99 11.82
N SER A 211 19.57 -9.95 11.06
CA SER A 211 19.17 -10.04 9.65
C SER A 211 20.30 -9.76 8.66
N SER A 212 21.33 -9.00 9.07
CA SER A 212 22.41 -8.56 8.17
C SER A 212 23.40 -9.67 7.82
N GLY A 213 23.43 -10.77 8.58
CA GLY A 213 24.30 -11.92 8.34
C GLY A 213 23.84 -12.91 7.25
N GLN A 214 22.69 -12.70 6.62
CA GLN A 214 22.09 -13.67 5.69
C GLN A 214 21.91 -13.19 4.23
N HIS A 215 22.37 -12.00 3.88
CA HIS A 215 22.36 -11.56 2.48
C HIS A 215 23.71 -11.82 1.81
N GLU A 216 24.06 -13.09 1.63
CA GLU A 216 24.96 -13.48 0.56
C GLU A 216 24.20 -13.27 -0.76
N GLY A 217 24.58 -12.19 -1.46
CA GLY A 217 23.96 -11.73 -2.68
C GLY A 217 24.00 -12.78 -3.81
N TRP A 218 24.09 -12.34 -5.06
CA TRP A 218 24.11 -13.12 -6.30
C TRP A 218 24.91 -14.44 -6.27
N ALA A 219 25.89 -14.62 -5.40
CA ALA A 219 26.63 -15.85 -5.14
C ALA A 219 25.72 -16.99 -4.63
N TYR A 220 24.77 -16.68 -3.73
CA TYR A 220 23.81 -17.64 -3.20
C TYR A 220 22.83 -18.15 -4.29
N TRP A 221 22.36 -17.26 -5.15
CA TRP A 221 21.50 -17.65 -6.28
C TRP A 221 22.24 -18.51 -7.31
N ARG A 222 23.53 -18.24 -7.59
CA ARG A 222 24.35 -19.12 -8.43
C ARG A 222 24.53 -20.50 -7.83
N GLN A 223 24.65 -20.61 -6.51
CA GLN A 223 24.82 -21.87 -5.83
C GLN A 223 23.54 -22.71 -5.83
N LEU A 224 22.38 -22.08 -5.61
CA LEU A 224 21.06 -22.71 -5.74
C LEU A 224 20.77 -23.19 -7.18
N LEU A 225 21.11 -22.41 -8.18
CA LEU A 225 20.93 -22.78 -9.58
C LEU A 225 21.91 -23.87 -10.05
N ARG A 226 23.07 -24.02 -9.41
CA ARG A 226 24.04 -25.07 -9.66
C ARG A 226 23.65 -26.44 -9.05
N HIS A 227 22.84 -26.43 -8.00
CA HIS A 227 22.34 -27.64 -7.36
C HIS A 227 21.03 -28.15 -8.01
N ARG A 228 20.99 -28.25 -9.36
CA ARG A 228 20.08 -29.17 -10.02
C ARG A 228 20.57 -30.58 -9.67
N ARG A 229 19.88 -31.23 -8.74
CA ARG A 229 20.06 -32.68 -8.51
C ARG A 229 19.82 -33.39 -9.82
N PRO A 230 20.73 -34.30 -10.23
CA PRO A 230 20.39 -35.21 -11.30
C PRO A 230 19.21 -36.08 -10.83
N ALA A 231 18.16 -36.14 -11.63
CA ALA A 231 17.08 -37.09 -11.44
C ALA A 231 17.66 -38.49 -11.61
N HIS A 232 17.53 -39.30 -10.57
CA HIS A 232 17.62 -40.75 -10.66
C HIS A 232 16.22 -41.33 -10.75
#